data_209ff5ced85b7ffd2190e66ee28fca22
#
_entry.id   209ff5ced85b7ffd2190e66ee28fca22
#
_cell.length_a   1.000
_cell.length_b   1.000
_cell.length_c   1.000
_cell.angle_alpha   90.00
_cell.angle_beta   90.00
_cell.angle_gamma   90.00
#
_symmetry.space_group_name_H-M   'P 1'
#
loop_
_entity.id
_entity.type
_entity.pdbx_description
1 polymer ?
#
loop_
_entity_poly.entity_id
_entity_poly.type
_entity_poly.pdbx_seq_one_letter_code
_entity_poly.pdbx_strand_id
1 'polypeptide(L)'
;MKGKPRDWVRIKMIWPDCRSEYSFKRDNFNSKTIYMRWMGGRESSNVEDRRGLSAGGGVAIGGGLIGVIFLVIKLLSGGDVSGDIQQQIQNQPQEQTAEEKARDDERAKFVSVVLGYTEDVWDSLFAVNGKQYVKPRLVLFRDQVESACGMASAASGPFYCPSDQEVYIDLSFYEELENRFQAPGDFAEAYVIAHEVGHHVQKLLGISDKMDRLRQQLSQGEYNKYSVMLELQADFFAGVWAHHAQQMKNILERGDIDEALNAANAIGDDRLQKETQGRVIPESFTHGTSQQRMYWFKKGFDTGDMNQGDTFRDPSLQ
;
A
#
# COMPACT_ATOMS: atom_id res chain seq x y z
N MET A 1 30.91 24.79 2.78
CA MET A 1 30.08 24.34 3.92
C MET A 1 28.65 24.54 3.52
N LYS A 2 28.01 23.49 2.98
CA LYS A 2 26.59 23.52 2.62
C LYS A 2 25.80 23.18 3.89
N GLY A 3 25.01 24.14 4.39
CA GLY A 3 24.21 23.99 5.59
C GLY A 3 23.17 22.87 5.41
N LYS A 4 23.15 21.93 6.34
CA LYS A 4 22.07 20.92 6.44
C LYS A 4 20.74 21.64 6.64
N PRO A 5 19.66 21.20 5.98
CA PRO A 5 18.33 21.76 6.24
C PRO A 5 17.91 21.44 7.68
N ARG A 6 17.82 22.49 8.52
CA ARG A 6 17.56 22.36 9.98
C ARG A 6 16.08 22.35 10.38
N ASP A 7 15.15 22.36 9.44
CA ASP A 7 13.74 22.61 9.76
C ASP A 7 12.83 21.39 9.58
N TRP A 8 13.21 20.27 10.25
CA TRP A 8 12.24 19.22 10.50
C TRP A 8 11.32 19.65 11.65
N VAL A 9 10.02 19.77 11.39
CA VAL A 9 9.05 20.15 12.42
C VAL A 9 9.06 19.08 13.51
N ARG A 10 9.41 19.47 14.72
CA ARG A 10 9.21 18.64 15.90
C ARG A 10 7.72 18.63 16.19
N ILE A 11 7.01 17.60 15.74
CA ILE A 11 5.61 17.39 16.10
C ILE A 11 5.63 16.85 17.52
N LYS A 12 5.47 17.74 18.49
CA LYS A 12 5.33 17.33 19.88
C LYS A 12 3.87 16.92 20.08
N MET A 13 3.61 15.63 20.03
CA MET A 13 2.29 15.05 20.33
C MET A 13 2.22 14.66 21.80
N ILE A 14 1.12 14.99 22.48
CA ILE A 14 0.90 14.71 23.90
C ILE A 14 0.10 13.41 23.99
N TRP A 15 0.64 12.41 24.70
CA TRP A 15 -0.02 11.13 24.92
C TRP A 15 -0.35 10.91 26.40
N PRO A 16 -1.47 10.25 26.71
CA PRO A 16 -1.63 9.59 28.00
C PRO A 16 -0.74 8.34 28.02
N ASP A 17 -0.04 8.16 29.15
CA ASP A 17 0.87 7.05 29.41
C ASP A 17 0.12 5.69 29.30
N CYS A 18 0.40 4.88 28.31
CA CYS A 18 -0.24 3.59 28.10
C CYS A 18 0.83 2.48 28.13
N ARG A 19 1.15 2.03 29.36
CA ARG A 19 1.88 0.78 29.56
C ARG A 19 0.88 -0.35 29.73
N SER A 20 0.61 -1.11 28.68
CA SER A 20 -0.08 -2.39 28.81
C SER A 20 0.80 -3.50 28.25
N GLU A 21 1.13 -4.48 29.12
CA GLU A 21 1.73 -5.72 28.70
C GLU A 21 0.69 -6.55 27.94
N TYR A 22 0.98 -6.86 26.67
CA TYR A 22 0.15 -7.78 25.89
C TYR A 22 0.34 -9.21 26.38
N SER A 23 -0.64 -9.72 27.13
CA SER A 23 -0.73 -11.12 27.56
C SER A 23 -1.71 -11.86 26.66
N PHE A 24 -1.22 -12.65 25.72
CA PHE A 24 -2.04 -13.61 24.99
C PHE A 24 -2.38 -14.80 25.89
N LYS A 25 -3.67 -15.02 26.19
CA LYS A 25 -4.12 -16.25 26.82
C LYS A 25 -3.92 -17.42 25.88
N ARG A 26 -3.25 -18.46 26.38
CA ARG A 26 -3.12 -19.76 25.67
C ARG A 26 -4.46 -20.47 25.68
N ASP A 27 -5.20 -20.39 24.59
CA ASP A 27 -6.35 -21.25 24.35
C ASP A 27 -5.99 -22.39 23.39
N ASN A 28 -6.63 -23.54 23.63
CA ASN A 28 -6.33 -24.83 23.03
C ASN A 28 -6.40 -24.85 21.50
N PHE A 29 -5.39 -25.42 20.88
CA PHE A 29 -5.22 -25.62 19.45
C PHE A 29 -6.32 -26.47 18.82
N ASN A 30 -7.07 -25.87 17.91
CA ASN A 30 -7.68 -26.56 16.76
C ASN A 30 -7.24 -25.76 15.52
N SER A 31 -6.56 -26.39 14.56
CA SER A 31 -5.95 -25.73 13.39
C SER A 31 -7.04 -25.24 12.41
N LYS A 32 -7.73 -24.18 12.74
CA LYS A 32 -8.41 -23.31 11.78
C LYS A 32 -7.49 -22.14 11.55
N THR A 33 -7.26 -21.77 10.29
CA THR A 33 -6.63 -20.52 9.92
C THR A 33 -7.36 -19.41 10.68
N ILE A 34 -6.65 -18.72 11.56
CA ILE A 34 -7.23 -17.69 12.41
C ILE A 34 -6.97 -16.39 11.65
N TYR A 35 -8.02 -15.72 11.22
CA TYR A 35 -7.97 -14.44 10.51
C TYR A 35 -8.11 -13.29 11.50
N MET A 36 -7.53 -12.12 11.19
CA MET A 36 -7.79 -10.91 11.95
C MET A 36 -9.31 -10.65 12.07
N ARG A 37 -9.72 -9.98 13.15
CA ARG A 37 -11.16 -9.73 13.42
C ARG A 37 -11.69 -8.56 12.62
N TRP A 38 -12.01 -8.78 11.38
CA TRP A 38 -12.60 -7.75 10.52
C TRP A 38 -14.08 -7.95 10.23
N MET A 39 -14.57 -9.19 10.30
CA MET A 39 -15.99 -9.53 10.00
C MET A 39 -16.94 -8.78 10.95
N GLY A 40 -17.91 -8.08 10.35
CA GLY A 40 -18.86 -7.24 11.09
C GLY A 40 -18.30 -5.88 11.53
N GLY A 41 -17.06 -5.55 11.13
CA GLY A 41 -16.50 -4.21 11.29
C GLY A 41 -17.22 -3.17 10.45
N ARG A 42 -17.03 -1.89 10.79
CA ARG A 42 -17.59 -0.77 10.04
C ARG A 42 -16.87 -0.66 8.69
N GLU A 43 -17.61 -0.73 7.63
CA GLU A 43 -17.10 -0.43 6.29
C GLU A 43 -16.93 1.09 6.11
N SER A 44 -15.82 1.51 5.48
CA SER A 44 -15.62 2.90 5.11
C SER A 44 -16.51 3.27 3.92
N SER A 45 -17.09 4.46 3.95
CA SER A 45 -17.78 5.06 2.80
C SER A 45 -16.83 5.76 1.81
N ASN A 46 -15.52 5.78 2.11
CA ASN A 46 -14.51 6.44 1.29
C ASN A 46 -13.82 5.46 0.31
N VAL A 47 -14.45 4.32 0.02
CA VAL A 47 -14.00 3.38 -1.01
C VAL A 47 -14.75 3.66 -2.31
N GLU A 48 -13.99 3.84 -3.39
CA GLU A 48 -14.51 3.93 -4.76
C GLU A 48 -14.12 2.64 -5.51
N ASP A 49 -15.13 1.88 -5.92
CA ASP A 49 -14.91 0.62 -6.64
C ASP A 49 -14.91 0.87 -8.15
N ARG A 50 -13.72 0.82 -8.75
CA ARG A 50 -13.50 0.95 -10.20
C ARG A 50 -13.13 -0.38 -10.86
N ARG A 51 -13.28 -1.51 -10.21
CA ARG A 51 -12.90 -2.84 -10.74
C ARG A 51 -13.61 -3.21 -12.04
N GLY A 52 -14.83 -2.72 -12.26
CA GLY A 52 -15.59 -2.94 -13.49
C GLY A 52 -15.35 -1.89 -14.59
N LEU A 53 -14.57 -0.86 -14.31
CA LEU A 53 -14.22 0.20 -15.25
C LEU A 53 -12.83 -0.14 -15.79
N SER A 54 -12.75 -0.82 -16.95
CA SER A 54 -11.47 -0.85 -17.65
C SER A 54 -11.06 0.58 -17.94
N ALA A 55 -9.75 0.92 -17.81
CA ALA A 55 -9.17 2.23 -18.09
C ALA A 55 -9.38 2.74 -19.54
N GLY A 56 -10.26 2.11 -20.29
CA GLY A 56 -10.82 2.43 -21.58
C GLY A 56 -12.32 2.71 -21.57
N GLY A 57 -12.92 3.08 -20.44
CA GLY A 57 -14.35 3.48 -20.33
C GLY A 57 -14.71 4.82 -20.99
N GLY A 58 -13.79 5.45 -21.69
CA GLY A 58 -14.09 6.31 -22.83
C GLY A 58 -14.39 5.42 -24.02
N VAL A 59 -15.67 5.04 -24.15
CA VAL A 59 -16.24 4.42 -25.35
C VAL A 59 -15.28 3.43 -26.04
N ALA A 60 -15.35 2.16 -25.71
CA ALA A 60 -14.72 1.06 -26.45
C ALA A 60 -15.28 0.94 -27.90
N ILE A 61 -15.54 2.06 -28.56
CA ILE A 61 -15.81 2.22 -29.98
C ILE A 61 -14.49 2.34 -30.76
N GLY A 62 -13.38 2.77 -30.11
CA GLY A 62 -12.11 3.00 -30.80
C GLY A 62 -11.28 1.72 -31.04
N GLY A 63 -11.13 0.84 -30.07
CA GLY A 63 -10.28 -0.35 -30.22
C GLY A 63 -10.90 -1.44 -31.11
N GLY A 64 -12.18 -1.69 -30.98
CA GLY A 64 -12.90 -2.66 -31.80
C GLY A 64 -13.05 -2.19 -33.26
N LEU A 65 -13.44 -0.97 -33.49
CA LEU A 65 -13.62 -0.40 -34.84
C LEU A 65 -12.28 -0.16 -35.55
N ILE A 66 -11.29 0.38 -34.90
CA ILE A 66 -9.93 0.60 -35.46
C ILE A 66 -9.27 -0.76 -35.73
N GLY A 67 -9.37 -1.73 -34.84
CA GLY A 67 -8.89 -3.09 -35.05
C GLY A 67 -9.58 -3.77 -36.23
N VAL A 68 -10.91 -3.66 -36.35
CA VAL A 68 -11.68 -4.19 -37.48
C VAL A 68 -11.30 -3.46 -38.77
N ILE A 69 -11.17 -2.14 -38.77
CA ILE A 69 -10.74 -1.36 -39.93
C ILE A 69 -9.34 -1.77 -40.36
N PHE A 70 -8.40 -1.93 -39.42
CA PHE A 70 -7.03 -2.39 -39.70
C PHE A 70 -7.00 -3.80 -40.32
N LEU A 71 -7.82 -4.71 -39.77
CA LEU A 71 -8.01 -6.07 -40.28
C LEU A 71 -8.56 -6.06 -41.70
N VAL A 72 -9.59 -5.23 -41.96
CA VAL A 72 -10.18 -5.09 -43.30
C VAL A 72 -9.20 -4.50 -44.27
N ILE A 73 -8.43 -3.48 -43.92
CA ILE A 73 -7.41 -2.89 -44.76
C ILE A 73 -6.32 -3.93 -45.11
N LYS A 74 -5.86 -4.72 -44.12
CA LYS A 74 -4.86 -5.77 -44.29
C LYS A 74 -5.36 -6.90 -45.17
N LEU A 75 -6.62 -7.31 -45.01
CA LEU A 75 -7.28 -8.29 -45.89
C LEU A 75 -7.40 -7.80 -47.34
N LEU A 76 -7.79 -6.55 -47.52
CA LEU A 76 -7.88 -5.93 -48.86
C LEU A 76 -6.50 -5.69 -49.51
N SER A 77 -5.44 -5.58 -48.72
CA SER A 77 -4.05 -5.44 -49.20
C SER A 77 -3.35 -6.79 -49.42
N GLY A 78 -4.03 -7.93 -49.23
CA GLY A 78 -3.47 -9.27 -49.40
C GLY A 78 -2.53 -9.73 -48.29
N GLY A 79 -2.58 -9.12 -47.10
CA GLY A 79 -1.78 -9.48 -45.94
C GLY A 79 -2.35 -10.69 -45.19
N ASP A 80 -1.49 -11.53 -44.62
CA ASP A 80 -1.90 -12.62 -43.74
C ASP A 80 -2.37 -12.06 -42.40
N VAL A 81 -3.63 -12.38 -42.03
CA VAL A 81 -4.31 -11.89 -40.82
C VAL A 81 -4.45 -12.99 -39.76
N SER A 82 -3.97 -14.21 -40.04
CA SER A 82 -4.14 -15.36 -39.16
C SER A 82 -3.50 -15.15 -37.78
N GLY A 83 -2.32 -14.55 -37.74
CA GLY A 83 -1.59 -14.23 -36.51
C GLY A 83 -2.25 -13.10 -35.71
N ASP A 84 -2.76 -12.08 -36.39
CA ASP A 84 -3.39 -10.92 -35.76
C ASP A 84 -4.74 -11.28 -35.12
N ILE A 85 -5.51 -12.18 -35.78
CA ILE A 85 -6.76 -12.73 -35.22
C ILE A 85 -6.50 -13.57 -33.98
N GLN A 86 -5.45 -14.41 -34.00
CA GLN A 86 -5.07 -15.24 -32.87
C GLN A 86 -4.65 -14.38 -31.66
N GLN A 87 -3.91 -13.30 -31.90
CA GLN A 87 -3.47 -12.36 -30.86
C GLN A 87 -4.62 -11.51 -30.30
N GLN A 88 -5.60 -11.17 -31.13
CA GLN A 88 -6.79 -10.42 -30.73
C GLN A 88 -7.79 -11.27 -29.93
N ILE A 89 -7.87 -12.57 -30.23
CA ILE A 89 -8.68 -13.54 -29.45
C ILE A 89 -8.06 -13.80 -28.08
N GLN A 90 -6.72 -13.79 -27.97
CA GLN A 90 -6.01 -13.93 -26.69
C GLN A 90 -6.08 -12.68 -25.80
N ASN A 91 -6.37 -11.51 -26.35
CA ASN A 91 -6.47 -10.25 -25.63
C ASN A 91 -7.92 -9.84 -25.30
N GLN A 92 -8.89 -10.74 -25.42
CA GLN A 92 -10.23 -10.47 -24.85
C GLN A 92 -10.12 -10.50 -23.34
N PRO A 93 -10.70 -9.51 -22.62
CA PRO A 93 -10.83 -9.57 -21.18
C PRO A 93 -11.53 -10.90 -20.84
N GLN A 94 -10.82 -11.75 -20.10
CA GLN A 94 -11.39 -13.03 -19.66
C GLN A 94 -12.47 -12.66 -18.65
N GLU A 95 -13.73 -12.99 -18.92
CA GLU A 95 -14.82 -12.78 -17.96
C GLU A 95 -14.47 -13.56 -16.68
N GLN A 96 -14.44 -12.86 -15.56
CA GLN A 96 -14.22 -13.49 -14.25
C GLN A 96 -15.29 -14.53 -13.98
N THR A 97 -14.88 -15.66 -13.48
CA THR A 97 -15.82 -16.69 -12.99
C THR A 97 -16.63 -16.14 -11.81
N ALA A 98 -17.79 -16.73 -11.55
CA ALA A 98 -18.60 -16.34 -10.40
C ALA A 98 -17.86 -16.49 -9.06
N GLU A 99 -16.94 -17.47 -8.98
CA GLU A 99 -16.12 -17.72 -7.79
C GLU A 99 -15.01 -16.66 -7.63
N GLU A 100 -14.36 -16.24 -8.72
CA GLU A 100 -13.37 -15.16 -8.71
C GLU A 100 -14.03 -13.84 -8.31
N LYS A 101 -15.19 -13.55 -8.87
CA LYS A 101 -15.96 -12.36 -8.49
C LYS A 101 -16.35 -12.37 -7.01
N ALA A 102 -16.81 -13.51 -6.49
CA ALA A 102 -17.19 -13.63 -5.08
C ALA A 102 -15.97 -13.38 -4.14
N ARG A 103 -14.79 -13.90 -4.49
CA ARG A 103 -13.53 -13.62 -3.75
C ARG A 103 -13.15 -12.15 -3.80
N ASP A 104 -13.27 -11.53 -4.96
CA ASP A 104 -13.00 -10.11 -5.14
C ASP A 104 -13.95 -9.23 -4.32
N ASP A 105 -15.21 -9.60 -4.25
CA ASP A 105 -16.21 -8.88 -3.47
C ASP A 105 -15.94 -9.02 -1.95
N GLU A 106 -15.50 -10.20 -1.50
CA GLU A 106 -15.07 -10.41 -0.11
C GLU A 106 -13.82 -9.59 0.22
N ARG A 107 -12.81 -9.57 -0.68
CA ARG A 107 -11.61 -8.75 -0.53
C ARG A 107 -11.93 -7.25 -0.53
N ALA A 108 -12.82 -6.79 -1.41
CA ALA A 108 -13.25 -5.40 -1.43
C ALA A 108 -13.92 -4.99 -0.12
N LYS A 109 -14.72 -5.88 0.44
CA LYS A 109 -15.33 -5.67 1.77
C LYS A 109 -14.28 -5.63 2.87
N PHE A 110 -13.30 -6.54 2.85
CA PHE A 110 -12.17 -6.54 3.77
C PHE A 110 -11.42 -5.20 3.72
N VAL A 111 -11.02 -4.74 2.51
CA VAL A 111 -10.35 -3.45 2.30
C VAL A 111 -11.16 -2.30 2.88
N SER A 112 -12.49 -2.31 2.65
CA SER A 112 -13.38 -1.27 3.17
C SER A 112 -13.43 -1.24 4.70
N VAL A 113 -13.42 -2.40 5.36
CA VAL A 113 -13.38 -2.49 6.83
C VAL A 113 -12.03 -2.05 7.38
N VAL A 114 -10.91 -2.48 6.78
CA VAL A 114 -9.56 -2.07 7.20
C VAL A 114 -9.39 -0.57 7.05
N LEU A 115 -9.82 0.02 5.92
CA LEU A 115 -9.83 1.48 5.76
C LEU A 115 -10.66 2.15 6.86
N GLY A 116 -11.84 1.60 7.19
CA GLY A 116 -12.66 2.07 8.29
C GLY A 116 -11.93 2.05 9.64
N TYR A 117 -11.12 1.02 9.90
CA TYR A 117 -10.29 0.95 11.10
C TYR A 117 -9.14 1.96 11.08
N THR A 118 -8.52 2.22 9.91
CA THR A 118 -7.51 3.28 9.81
C THR A 118 -8.11 4.65 10.09
N GLU A 119 -9.30 4.93 9.57
CA GLU A 119 -10.03 6.18 9.83
C GLU A 119 -10.30 6.40 11.32
N ASP A 120 -10.83 5.37 12.01
CA ASP A 120 -11.16 5.47 13.43
C ASP A 120 -9.92 5.76 14.29
N VAL A 121 -8.80 5.10 13.97
CA VAL A 121 -7.52 5.30 14.68
C VAL A 121 -6.97 6.70 14.40
N TRP A 122 -6.86 7.11 13.15
CA TRP A 122 -6.24 8.39 12.81
C TRP A 122 -7.10 9.58 13.20
N ASP A 123 -8.44 9.47 13.13
CA ASP A 123 -9.36 10.48 13.70
C ASP A 123 -9.04 10.71 15.19
N SER A 124 -8.90 9.63 15.96
CA SER A 124 -8.57 9.71 17.40
C SER A 124 -7.20 10.33 17.64
N LEU A 125 -6.17 9.88 16.90
CA LEU A 125 -4.79 10.35 17.07
C LEU A 125 -4.63 11.83 16.70
N PHE A 126 -5.28 12.29 15.65
CA PHE A 126 -5.27 13.69 15.25
C PHE A 126 -6.04 14.57 16.25
N ALA A 127 -7.23 14.10 16.70
CA ALA A 127 -8.05 14.83 17.65
C ALA A 127 -7.34 15.08 19.00
N VAL A 128 -6.64 14.08 19.54
CA VAL A 128 -5.83 14.22 20.77
C VAL A 128 -4.77 15.33 20.63
N ASN A 129 -4.29 15.56 19.40
CA ASN A 129 -3.30 16.61 19.10
C ASN A 129 -3.93 17.92 18.60
N GLY A 130 -5.25 18.10 18.79
CA GLY A 130 -5.96 19.30 18.38
C GLY A 130 -6.00 19.52 16.86
N LYS A 131 -5.83 18.45 16.07
CA LYS A 131 -5.86 18.47 14.62
C LYS A 131 -7.06 17.69 14.09
N GLN A 132 -7.48 18.02 12.88
CA GLN A 132 -8.49 17.26 12.17
C GLN A 132 -7.81 16.29 11.20
N TYR A 133 -8.23 15.02 11.21
CA TYR A 133 -7.85 14.05 10.18
C TYR A 133 -8.75 14.22 8.97
N VAL A 134 -8.15 14.43 7.80
CA VAL A 134 -8.87 14.39 6.52
C VAL A 134 -8.72 12.97 5.98
N LYS A 135 -9.82 12.27 5.81
CA LYS A 135 -9.82 10.86 5.38
C LYS A 135 -9.40 10.76 3.92
N PRO A 136 -8.54 9.81 3.56
CA PRO A 136 -8.22 9.55 2.16
C PRO A 136 -9.41 8.85 1.49
N ARG A 137 -9.53 8.98 0.17
CA ARG A 137 -10.32 8.05 -0.63
C ARG A 137 -9.45 6.85 -0.99
N LEU A 138 -10.04 5.66 -1.04
CA LEU A 138 -9.39 4.45 -1.54
C LEU A 138 -10.08 4.00 -2.81
N VAL A 139 -9.31 3.84 -3.87
CA VAL A 139 -9.77 3.40 -5.18
C VAL A 139 -9.38 1.94 -5.38
N LEU A 140 -10.39 1.06 -5.51
CA LEU A 140 -10.19 -0.32 -5.94
C LEU A 140 -10.22 -0.38 -7.46
N PHE A 141 -9.24 -1.03 -8.06
CA PHE A 141 -9.16 -1.18 -9.50
C PHE A 141 -8.68 -2.57 -9.92
N ARG A 142 -8.67 -2.85 -11.21
CA ARG A 142 -8.09 -4.03 -11.85
C ARG A 142 -7.26 -3.59 -13.03
N ASP A 143 -6.07 -4.17 -13.18
CA ASP A 143 -5.14 -4.04 -14.29
C ASP A 143 -4.52 -2.64 -14.42
N GLN A 144 -5.33 -1.60 -14.62
CA GLN A 144 -4.85 -0.23 -14.85
C GLN A 144 -5.78 0.80 -14.24
N VAL A 145 -5.18 1.88 -13.76
CA VAL A 145 -5.90 3.05 -13.23
C VAL A 145 -5.16 4.34 -13.58
N GLU A 146 -5.92 5.40 -13.85
CA GLU A 146 -5.40 6.76 -13.96
C GLU A 146 -5.54 7.47 -12.62
N SER A 147 -4.45 8.07 -12.15
CA SER A 147 -4.38 8.91 -10.96
C SER A 147 -3.80 10.28 -11.31
N ALA A 148 -3.89 11.24 -10.38
CA ALA A 148 -3.21 12.53 -10.57
C ALA A 148 -1.67 12.42 -10.56
N CYS A 149 -1.12 11.28 -10.16
CA CYS A 149 0.31 10.96 -10.23
C CYS A 149 0.71 10.25 -11.53
N GLY A 150 -0.25 9.96 -12.42
CA GLY A 150 -0.05 9.28 -13.70
C GLY A 150 -0.78 7.96 -13.80
N MET A 151 -0.52 7.25 -14.91
CA MET A 151 -1.05 5.91 -15.13
C MET A 151 -0.31 4.89 -14.26
N ALA A 152 -1.06 4.03 -13.60
CA ALA A 152 -0.54 2.90 -12.85
C ALA A 152 -1.17 1.59 -13.35
N SER A 153 -0.47 0.48 -13.14
CA SER A 153 -0.93 -0.86 -13.50
C SER A 153 -0.75 -1.81 -12.32
N ALA A 154 -1.26 -3.02 -12.43
CA ALA A 154 -1.05 -4.09 -11.46
C ALA A 154 0.44 -4.25 -11.08
N ALA A 155 1.36 -4.07 -12.03
CA ALA A 155 2.81 -4.13 -11.79
C ALA A 155 3.35 -3.01 -10.88
N SER A 156 2.59 -1.94 -10.67
CA SER A 156 2.97 -0.86 -9.76
C SER A 156 2.76 -1.22 -8.28
N GLY A 157 1.96 -2.25 -7.99
CA GLY A 157 1.48 -2.55 -6.64
C GLY A 157 0.50 -1.48 -6.10
N PRO A 158 0.05 -1.61 -4.86
CA PRO A 158 -0.66 -0.56 -4.14
C PRO A 158 0.18 0.70 -4.02
N PHE A 159 -0.46 1.86 -4.04
CA PHE A 159 0.24 3.14 -3.88
C PHE A 159 -0.68 4.25 -3.37
N TYR A 160 -0.08 5.23 -2.71
CA TYR A 160 -0.71 6.50 -2.38
C TYR A 160 -0.26 7.59 -3.36
N CYS A 161 -1.19 8.37 -3.89
CA CYS A 161 -0.87 9.54 -4.71
C CYS A 161 -1.06 10.83 -3.89
N PRO A 162 0.00 11.58 -3.59
CA PRO A 162 -0.10 12.81 -2.79
C PRO A 162 -0.78 13.97 -3.52
N SER A 163 -0.96 13.89 -4.85
CA SER A 163 -1.56 14.95 -5.65
C SER A 163 -3.08 14.96 -5.56
N ASP A 164 -3.73 13.81 -5.52
CA ASP A 164 -5.18 13.65 -5.32
C ASP A 164 -5.55 13.21 -3.90
N GLN A 165 -4.56 12.77 -3.12
CA GLN A 165 -4.70 12.26 -1.75
C GLN A 165 -5.54 10.97 -1.70
N GLU A 166 -5.38 10.12 -2.70
CA GLU A 166 -6.08 8.85 -2.82
C GLU A 166 -5.11 7.67 -2.68
N VAL A 167 -5.59 6.58 -2.08
CA VAL A 167 -4.93 5.28 -2.03
C VAL A 167 -5.47 4.43 -3.17
N TYR A 168 -4.60 3.75 -3.90
CA TYR A 168 -4.95 2.91 -5.04
C TYR A 168 -4.54 1.47 -4.78
N ILE A 169 -5.48 0.54 -4.92
CA ILE A 169 -5.24 -0.90 -4.69
C ILE A 169 -5.82 -1.72 -5.82
N ASP A 170 -4.95 -2.46 -6.51
CA ASP A 170 -5.36 -3.57 -7.37
C ASP A 170 -5.52 -4.83 -6.51
N LEU A 171 -6.70 -5.43 -6.50
CA LEU A 171 -6.95 -6.64 -5.70
C LEU A 171 -6.11 -7.85 -6.14
N SER A 172 -5.56 -7.86 -7.37
CA SER A 172 -4.63 -8.90 -7.82
C SER A 172 -3.31 -8.89 -7.04
N PHE A 173 -2.93 -7.75 -6.46
CA PHE A 173 -1.72 -7.65 -5.63
C PHE A 173 -1.75 -8.59 -4.43
N TYR A 174 -2.91 -8.86 -3.87
CA TYR A 174 -3.05 -9.80 -2.75
C TYR A 174 -2.71 -11.24 -3.16
N GLU A 175 -3.03 -11.61 -4.41
CA GLU A 175 -2.61 -12.89 -4.97
C GLU A 175 -1.08 -12.92 -5.20
N GLU A 176 -0.48 -11.80 -5.61
CA GLU A 176 0.97 -11.68 -5.71
C GLU A 176 1.63 -11.75 -4.33
N LEU A 177 1.06 -11.09 -3.32
CA LEU A 177 1.57 -11.12 -1.95
C LEU A 177 1.63 -12.55 -1.40
N GLU A 178 0.58 -13.33 -1.62
CA GLU A 178 0.50 -14.73 -1.22
C GLU A 178 1.43 -15.63 -2.06
N ASN A 179 1.31 -15.59 -3.40
CA ASN A 179 1.90 -16.59 -4.27
C ASN A 179 3.35 -16.26 -4.68
N ARG A 180 3.64 -14.98 -4.97
CA ARG A 180 4.96 -14.53 -5.43
C ARG A 180 5.85 -14.12 -4.26
N PHE A 181 5.32 -13.32 -3.36
CA PHE A 181 6.09 -12.80 -2.22
C PHE A 181 6.12 -13.75 -1.03
N GLN A 182 5.35 -14.84 -1.04
CA GLN A 182 5.27 -15.84 0.03
C GLN A 182 4.95 -15.19 1.38
N ALA A 183 4.09 -14.19 1.38
CA ALA A 183 3.61 -13.48 2.56
C ALA A 183 2.07 -13.55 2.64
N PRO A 184 1.51 -14.75 2.84
CA PRO A 184 0.07 -14.95 2.97
C PRO A 184 -0.44 -14.37 4.28
N GLY A 185 -1.72 -14.11 4.35
CA GLY A 185 -2.45 -13.70 5.54
C GLY A 185 -3.22 -12.40 5.34
N ASP A 186 -4.36 -12.29 6.00
CA ASP A 186 -5.19 -11.10 5.88
C ASP A 186 -4.58 -9.89 6.61
N PHE A 187 -3.79 -10.11 7.64
CA PHE A 187 -3.08 -9.01 8.29
C PHE A 187 -1.87 -8.53 7.47
N ALA A 188 -1.31 -9.34 6.59
CA ALA A 188 -0.34 -8.90 5.58
C ALA A 188 -0.99 -7.90 4.60
N GLU A 189 -2.22 -8.19 4.15
CA GLU A 189 -3.03 -7.29 3.31
C GLU A 189 -3.39 -5.99 4.07
N ALA A 190 -3.79 -6.12 5.35
CA ALA A 190 -4.10 -4.96 6.21
C ALA A 190 -2.89 -4.06 6.44
N TYR A 191 -1.68 -4.63 6.61
CA TYR A 191 -0.43 -3.88 6.72
C TYR A 191 -0.19 -3.02 5.47
N VAL A 192 -0.39 -3.56 4.28
CA VAL A 192 -0.20 -2.80 3.03
C VAL A 192 -1.16 -1.60 2.98
N ILE A 193 -2.44 -1.79 3.28
CA ILE A 193 -3.42 -0.69 3.35
C ILE A 193 -2.97 0.37 4.37
N ALA A 194 -2.54 -0.07 5.55
CA ALA A 194 -2.10 0.83 6.61
C ALA A 194 -0.81 1.59 6.25
N HIS A 195 0.08 0.98 5.46
CA HIS A 195 1.28 1.61 4.92
C HIS A 195 0.93 2.75 3.96
N GLU A 196 0.03 2.52 3.00
CA GLU A 196 -0.42 3.55 2.06
C GLU A 196 -1.16 4.69 2.78
N VAL A 197 -1.97 4.36 3.80
CA VAL A 197 -2.55 5.37 4.68
C VAL A 197 -1.47 6.10 5.50
N GLY A 198 -0.36 5.45 5.82
CA GLY A 198 0.83 6.08 6.42
C GLY A 198 1.39 7.21 5.55
N HIS A 199 1.45 7.01 4.22
CA HIS A 199 1.83 8.07 3.28
C HIS A 199 0.82 9.23 3.27
N HIS A 200 -0.48 8.93 3.41
CA HIS A 200 -1.49 9.97 3.56
C HIS A 200 -1.28 10.78 4.85
N VAL A 201 -0.98 10.12 5.96
CA VAL A 201 -0.63 10.79 7.22
C VAL A 201 0.60 11.69 7.04
N GLN A 202 1.64 11.25 6.34
CA GLN A 202 2.81 12.06 6.00
C GLN A 202 2.44 13.32 5.20
N LYS A 203 1.50 13.20 4.26
CA LYS A 203 0.99 14.35 3.51
C LYS A 203 0.30 15.35 4.44
N LEU A 204 -0.58 14.90 5.32
CA LEU A 204 -1.29 15.74 6.30
C LEU A 204 -0.32 16.41 7.31
N LEU A 205 0.81 15.77 7.60
CA LEU A 205 1.87 16.30 8.45
C LEU A 205 2.85 17.23 7.70
N GLY A 206 2.69 17.41 6.39
CA GLY A 206 3.53 18.27 5.55
C GLY A 206 4.90 17.67 5.25
N ILE A 207 5.08 16.36 5.46
CA ILE A 207 6.33 15.65 5.19
C ILE A 207 6.50 15.46 3.68
N SER A 208 5.45 15.06 2.97
CA SER A 208 5.48 14.89 1.51
C SER A 208 5.87 16.18 0.79
N ASP A 209 5.37 17.33 1.22
CA ASP A 209 5.73 18.62 0.62
C ASP A 209 7.21 18.99 0.81
N LYS A 210 7.84 18.47 1.86
CA LYS A 210 9.29 18.62 2.05
C LYS A 210 10.08 17.69 1.14
N MET A 211 9.58 16.48 0.93
CA MET A 211 10.17 15.54 -0.02
C MET A 211 10.18 16.10 -1.43
N ASP A 212 9.09 16.75 -1.87
CA ASP A 212 9.01 17.40 -3.18
C ASP A 212 10.07 18.50 -3.35
N ARG A 213 10.30 19.30 -2.31
CA ARG A 213 11.38 20.31 -2.31
C ARG A 213 12.76 19.69 -2.37
N LEU A 214 13.01 18.61 -1.62
CA LEU A 214 14.29 17.90 -1.63
C LEU A 214 14.57 17.26 -3.00
N ARG A 215 13.54 16.71 -3.66
CA ARG A 215 13.66 16.13 -5.00
C ARG A 215 14.18 17.12 -6.04
N GLN A 216 13.80 18.40 -5.91
CA GLN A 216 14.24 19.46 -6.81
C GLN A 216 15.69 19.93 -6.54
N GLN A 217 16.24 19.64 -5.36
CA GLN A 217 17.53 20.17 -4.89
C GLN A 217 18.65 19.14 -4.85
N LEU A 218 18.31 17.85 -4.76
CA LEU A 218 19.26 16.78 -4.53
C LEU A 218 19.51 15.96 -5.82
N SER A 219 20.66 15.33 -5.88
CA SER A 219 20.89 14.26 -6.86
C SER A 219 20.00 13.05 -6.57
N GLN A 220 19.77 12.20 -7.57
CA GLN A 220 18.93 11.00 -7.39
C GLN A 220 19.43 10.11 -6.24
N GLY A 221 20.73 9.87 -6.13
CA GLY A 221 21.28 9.03 -5.06
C GLY A 221 21.14 9.64 -3.67
N GLU A 222 21.24 10.98 -3.55
CA GLU A 222 20.96 11.66 -2.29
C GLU A 222 19.47 11.63 -1.94
N TYR A 223 18.60 11.82 -2.94
CA TYR A 223 17.15 11.77 -2.75
C TYR A 223 16.69 10.36 -2.34
N ASN A 224 17.25 9.30 -2.91
CA ASN A 224 16.91 7.92 -2.56
C ASN A 224 17.03 7.65 -1.06
N LYS A 225 18.02 8.24 -0.38
CA LYS A 225 18.14 8.10 1.08
C LYS A 225 16.93 8.67 1.82
N TYR A 226 16.43 9.83 1.37
CA TYR A 226 15.23 10.43 1.95
C TYR A 226 13.98 9.64 1.58
N SER A 227 13.93 9.06 0.38
CA SER A 227 12.86 8.14 -0.02
C SER A 227 12.79 6.96 0.93
N VAL A 228 13.92 6.29 1.21
CA VAL A 228 13.98 5.22 2.21
C VAL A 228 13.47 5.68 3.58
N MET A 229 13.88 6.86 4.06
CA MET A 229 13.40 7.38 5.35
C MET A 229 11.88 7.63 5.36
N LEU A 230 11.32 8.07 4.21
CA LEU A 230 9.87 8.27 4.04
C LEU A 230 9.12 6.93 4.13
N GLU A 231 9.58 5.93 3.42
CA GLU A 231 9.00 4.58 3.41
C GLU A 231 9.03 3.91 4.79
N LEU A 232 10.18 3.97 5.46
CA LEU A 232 10.32 3.43 6.81
C LEU A 232 9.43 4.14 7.84
N GLN A 233 9.13 5.41 7.61
CA GLN A 233 8.17 6.14 8.44
C GLN A 233 6.73 5.70 8.14
N ALA A 234 6.39 5.36 6.90
CA ALA A 234 5.09 4.78 6.56
C ALA A 234 4.92 3.40 7.20
N ASP A 235 5.96 2.56 7.21
CA ASP A 235 5.98 1.29 7.96
C ASP A 235 5.76 1.52 9.47
N PHE A 236 6.42 2.53 10.03
CA PHE A 236 6.22 2.91 11.43
C PHE A 236 4.77 3.33 11.71
N PHE A 237 4.16 4.13 10.84
CA PHE A 237 2.77 4.55 11.01
C PHE A 237 1.78 3.37 10.83
N ALA A 238 2.08 2.41 9.96
CA ALA A 238 1.32 1.16 9.89
C ALA A 238 1.39 0.38 11.21
N GLY A 239 2.56 0.35 11.85
CA GLY A 239 2.73 -0.24 13.19
C GLY A 239 1.94 0.51 14.26
N VAL A 240 1.99 1.86 14.27
CA VAL A 240 1.20 2.70 15.19
C VAL A 240 -0.30 2.45 15.00
N TRP A 241 -0.76 2.35 13.75
CA TRP A 241 -2.14 1.98 13.47
C TRP A 241 -2.51 0.63 14.08
N ALA A 242 -1.71 -0.41 13.85
CA ALA A 242 -1.97 -1.75 14.36
C ALA A 242 -2.05 -1.78 15.89
N HIS A 243 -1.17 -1.03 16.58
CA HIS A 243 -1.19 -0.86 18.03
C HIS A 243 -2.54 -0.31 18.52
N HIS A 244 -2.97 0.82 17.97
CA HIS A 244 -4.20 1.48 18.40
C HIS A 244 -5.46 0.75 17.92
N ALA A 245 -5.46 0.15 16.75
CA ALA A 245 -6.57 -0.67 16.27
C ALA A 245 -6.78 -1.89 17.17
N GLN A 246 -5.68 -2.51 17.64
CA GLN A 246 -5.77 -3.57 18.66
C GLN A 246 -6.38 -3.06 19.97
N GLN A 247 -5.95 -1.91 20.45
CA GLN A 247 -6.51 -1.33 21.71
C GLN A 247 -7.98 -0.95 21.57
N MET A 248 -8.38 -0.35 20.45
CA MET A 248 -9.72 0.18 20.26
C MET A 248 -10.74 -0.89 19.85
N LYS A 249 -10.31 -1.88 19.07
CA LYS A 249 -11.19 -2.83 18.37
C LYS A 249 -10.88 -4.29 18.67
N ASN A 250 -9.72 -4.58 19.29
CA ASN A 250 -9.23 -5.96 19.51
C ASN A 250 -9.21 -6.79 18.23
N ILE A 251 -8.59 -6.25 17.18
CA ILE A 251 -8.62 -6.81 15.83
C ILE A 251 -7.63 -7.97 15.63
N LEU A 252 -6.55 -8.03 16.44
CA LEU A 252 -5.47 -8.98 16.22
C LEU A 252 -5.78 -10.35 16.78
N GLU A 253 -5.39 -11.34 16.00
CA GLU A 253 -5.30 -12.73 16.38
C GLU A 253 -3.82 -13.17 16.44
N ARG A 254 -3.61 -14.41 16.89
CA ARG A 254 -2.25 -14.93 17.02
C ARG A 254 -1.63 -15.16 15.64
N GLY A 255 -0.50 -14.54 15.37
CA GLY A 255 0.24 -14.66 14.12
C GLY A 255 0.14 -13.43 13.22
N ASP A 256 -0.86 -12.57 13.42
CA ASP A 256 -1.11 -11.42 12.54
C ASP A 256 0.11 -10.47 12.44
N ILE A 257 0.78 -10.21 13.56
CA ILE A 257 2.00 -9.37 13.55
C ILE A 257 3.13 -10.06 12.77
N ASP A 258 3.22 -11.38 12.84
CA ASP A 258 4.21 -12.14 12.05
C ASP A 258 3.87 -12.06 10.55
N GLU A 259 2.58 -12.03 10.17
CA GLU A 259 2.15 -11.83 8.79
C GLU A 259 2.58 -10.45 8.27
N ALA A 260 2.32 -9.38 9.02
CA ALA A 260 2.79 -8.04 8.66
C ALA A 260 4.32 -7.96 8.53
N LEU A 261 5.06 -8.56 9.49
CA LEU A 261 6.52 -8.61 9.42
C LEU A 261 7.02 -9.40 8.21
N ASN A 262 6.34 -10.50 7.86
CA ASN A 262 6.66 -11.28 6.66
C ASN A 262 6.39 -10.47 5.38
N ALA A 263 5.28 -9.72 5.32
CA ALA A 263 5.00 -8.83 4.20
C ALA A 263 6.08 -7.75 4.07
N ALA A 264 6.40 -7.03 5.16
CA ALA A 264 7.46 -6.03 5.19
C ALA A 264 8.83 -6.60 4.76
N ASN A 265 9.15 -7.83 5.19
CA ASN A 265 10.36 -8.54 4.77
C ASN A 265 10.35 -8.89 3.28
N ALA A 266 9.20 -9.29 2.74
CA ALA A 266 9.08 -9.78 1.38
C ALA A 266 9.26 -8.67 0.32
N ILE A 267 8.86 -7.44 0.66
CA ILE A 267 8.88 -6.29 -0.25
C ILE A 267 10.04 -5.31 0.01
N GLY A 268 11.06 -5.72 0.75
CA GLY A 268 12.29 -4.93 0.92
C GLY A 268 13.14 -4.91 -0.36
N ASP A 269 13.79 -3.77 -0.64
CA ASP A 269 14.59 -3.56 -1.85
C ASP A 269 15.73 -4.58 -1.99
N ASP A 270 16.37 -4.96 -0.89
CA ASP A 270 17.45 -5.95 -0.86
C ASP A 270 16.99 -7.34 -1.35
N ARG A 271 15.80 -7.76 -0.94
CA ARG A 271 15.20 -9.02 -1.38
C ARG A 271 14.74 -8.94 -2.83
N LEU A 272 13.97 -7.91 -3.19
CA LEU A 272 13.47 -7.73 -4.55
C LEU A 272 14.58 -7.63 -5.59
N GLN A 273 15.66 -6.89 -5.30
CA GLN A 273 16.81 -6.77 -6.20
C GLN A 273 17.57 -8.09 -6.32
N LYS A 274 17.74 -8.83 -5.22
CA LYS A 274 18.39 -10.14 -5.25
C LYS A 274 17.61 -11.14 -6.10
N GLU A 275 16.28 -11.16 -5.98
CA GLU A 275 15.40 -12.05 -6.74
C GLU A 275 15.34 -11.68 -8.23
N THR A 276 15.28 -10.39 -8.57
CA THR A 276 15.08 -9.92 -9.95
C THR A 276 16.38 -9.71 -10.73
N GLN A 277 17.46 -9.27 -10.04
CA GLN A 277 18.72 -8.87 -10.67
C GLN A 277 19.90 -9.72 -10.22
N GLY A 278 19.74 -10.65 -9.27
CA GLY A 278 20.78 -11.50 -8.71
C GLY A 278 21.81 -10.76 -7.84
N ARG A 279 21.71 -9.45 -7.68
CA ARG A 279 22.62 -8.60 -6.89
C ARG A 279 21.87 -7.49 -6.18
N VAL A 280 22.45 -7.01 -5.10
CA VAL A 280 21.91 -5.90 -4.28
C VAL A 280 22.75 -4.64 -4.51
N ILE A 281 22.09 -3.52 -4.77
CA ILE A 281 22.71 -2.19 -5.01
C ILE A 281 22.09 -1.18 -4.02
N PRO A 282 22.65 -1.03 -2.81
CA PRO A 282 22.06 -0.20 -1.76
C PRO A 282 21.82 1.26 -2.14
N GLU A 283 22.65 1.83 -3.02
CA GLU A 283 22.53 3.22 -3.48
C GLU A 283 21.28 3.46 -4.34
N SER A 284 20.69 2.40 -4.87
CA SER A 284 19.45 2.46 -5.66
C SER A 284 18.19 2.15 -4.85
N PHE A 285 18.30 1.88 -3.55
CA PHE A 285 17.16 1.63 -2.69
C PHE A 285 16.26 2.86 -2.62
N THR A 286 14.97 2.61 -2.68
CA THR A 286 13.92 3.61 -2.54
C THR A 286 12.96 3.30 -1.38
N HIS A 287 12.88 2.02 -0.96
CA HIS A 287 11.99 1.55 0.11
C HIS A 287 12.73 1.05 1.36
N GLY A 288 14.04 0.80 1.24
CA GLY A 288 14.86 0.30 2.33
C GLY A 288 14.97 -1.24 2.37
N THR A 289 15.80 -1.73 3.28
CA THR A 289 16.01 -3.16 3.45
C THR A 289 14.84 -3.83 4.17
N SER A 290 14.64 -5.12 3.92
CA SER A 290 13.69 -5.97 4.63
C SER A 290 13.81 -5.82 6.16
N GLN A 291 15.04 -5.81 6.69
CA GLN A 291 15.28 -5.65 8.12
C GLN A 291 14.86 -4.27 8.65
N GLN A 292 15.11 -3.20 7.90
CA GLN A 292 14.71 -1.84 8.27
C GLN A 292 13.19 -1.71 8.30
N ARG A 293 12.49 -2.23 7.28
CA ARG A 293 11.03 -2.20 7.19
C ARG A 293 10.37 -2.93 8.37
N MET A 294 10.80 -4.16 8.66
CA MET A 294 10.34 -4.91 9.84
C MET A 294 10.61 -4.18 11.16
N TYR A 295 11.80 -3.58 11.30
CA TYR A 295 12.17 -2.86 12.52
C TYR A 295 11.24 -1.67 12.76
N TRP A 296 10.97 -0.85 11.73
CA TRP A 296 10.16 0.36 11.90
C TRP A 296 8.68 0.04 12.10
N PHE A 297 8.13 -0.94 11.39
CA PHE A 297 6.79 -1.44 11.67
C PHE A 297 6.67 -1.93 13.12
N LYS A 298 7.59 -2.81 13.53
CA LYS A 298 7.58 -3.35 14.90
C LYS A 298 7.73 -2.25 15.96
N LYS A 299 8.59 -1.28 15.74
CA LYS A 299 8.77 -0.13 16.65
C LYS A 299 7.47 0.68 16.78
N GLY A 300 6.76 0.92 15.67
CA GLY A 300 5.45 1.57 15.68
C GLY A 300 4.43 0.76 16.48
N PHE A 301 4.38 -0.54 16.24
CA PHE A 301 3.48 -1.45 16.96
C PHE A 301 3.79 -1.53 18.45
N ASP A 302 5.03 -1.67 18.84
CA ASP A 302 5.43 -1.81 20.26
C ASP A 302 5.17 -0.53 21.06
N THR A 303 5.29 0.64 20.42
CA THR A 303 5.22 1.92 21.14
C THR A 303 3.88 2.63 21.03
N GLY A 304 3.23 2.55 19.88
CA GLY A 304 2.04 3.33 19.55
C GLY A 304 2.27 4.87 19.58
N ASP A 305 3.49 5.33 19.84
CA ASP A 305 3.83 6.74 20.01
C ASP A 305 4.40 7.35 18.73
N MET A 306 3.60 8.16 18.03
CA MET A 306 4.00 8.82 16.79
C MET A 306 5.29 9.65 16.89
N ASN A 307 5.66 10.13 18.09
CA ASN A 307 6.89 10.91 18.28
C ASN A 307 8.17 10.09 18.09
N GLN A 308 8.07 8.75 18.14
CA GLN A 308 9.21 7.85 17.94
C GLN A 308 9.46 7.49 16.47
N GLY A 309 8.65 8.02 15.55
CA GLY A 309 8.72 7.77 14.10
C GLY A 309 9.53 8.78 13.30
N ASP A 310 10.43 9.56 13.91
CA ASP A 310 11.26 10.53 13.17
C ASP A 310 12.44 9.81 12.47
N THR A 311 12.15 9.11 11.39
CA THR A 311 13.15 8.40 10.57
C THR A 311 14.17 9.35 9.95
N PHE A 312 13.80 10.61 9.71
CA PHE A 312 14.67 11.62 9.09
C PHE A 312 15.78 12.14 10.02
N ARG A 313 15.66 11.84 11.31
CA ARG A 313 16.67 12.18 12.31
C ARG A 313 17.35 10.99 12.95
N ASP A 314 16.95 9.77 12.55
CA ASP A 314 17.55 8.57 13.08
C ASP A 314 19.01 8.43 12.58
N PRO A 315 20.00 8.34 13.48
CA PRO A 315 21.41 8.29 13.08
C PRO A 315 21.76 7.04 12.26
N SER A 316 21.01 5.96 12.39
CA SER A 316 21.25 4.72 11.64
C SER A 316 20.88 4.81 10.16
N LEU A 317 20.12 5.85 9.77
CA LEU A 317 19.64 6.08 8.40
C LEU A 317 20.36 7.24 7.69
N GLN A 318 21.35 7.88 8.34
CA GLN A 318 22.08 9.04 7.80
C GLN A 318 23.37 8.69 7.07
#